data_72d2a0ddf913dc417f86f19be08d0089
#
_entry.id   72d2a0ddf913dc417f86f19be08d0089
#
_cell.length_a   1.000
_cell.length_b   1.000
_cell.length_c   1.000
_cell.angle_alpha   90.00
_cell.angle_beta   90.00
_cell.angle_gamma   90.00
#
_symmetry.space_group_name_H-M   'P 1'
#
loop_
_entity.id
_entity.type
_entity.pdbx_description
1 polymer ?
#
loop_
_entity_poly.entity_id
_entity_poly.type
_entity_poly.pdbx_seq_one_letter_code
_entity_poly.pdbx_strand_id
1 'polypeptide(L)'
;MRWHFLKHFTANATYSYVNVSKNDGVQVNTTSPHAATASLDYKYTKKNYRLGATFSASYMGTKKFDVQDRLSVNGVSHDAYFRCELPQYVLCNLSIIQTFYNKLKVTVGVDNIFNYVPKTLGSGITMFNVPATAGAKAHVQVEILVDELVKSFRKKKQ
;
A
#
# COMPACT_ATOMS: atom_id res chain seq x y z
N MET A 1 1.90 -17.36 2.37
CA MET A 1 2.73 -18.36 1.69
C MET A 1 3.97 -17.69 1.14
N ARG A 2 5.15 -18.32 1.28
CA ARG A 2 6.44 -17.77 0.84
C ARG A 2 7.17 -18.81 0.02
N TRP A 3 7.65 -18.43 -1.17
CA TRP A 3 8.43 -19.29 -2.06
C TRP A 3 9.78 -18.67 -2.38
N HIS A 4 10.84 -19.47 -2.27
CA HIS A 4 12.16 -19.14 -2.79
C HIS A 4 12.34 -19.91 -4.09
N PHE A 5 12.40 -19.22 -5.20
CA PHE A 5 12.62 -19.83 -6.50
C PHE A 5 13.75 -19.07 -7.19
N LEU A 6 14.67 -19.81 -7.78
CA LEU A 6 15.93 -19.26 -8.25
C LEU A 6 16.77 -18.64 -7.10
N LYS A 7 18.03 -18.50 -7.30
CA LYS A 7 19.00 -18.07 -6.27
C LYS A 7 18.73 -16.67 -5.69
N HIS A 8 17.99 -15.83 -6.43
CA HIS A 8 17.87 -14.41 -6.14
C HIS A 8 16.42 -13.92 -5.98
N PHE A 9 15.44 -14.81 -6.16
CA PHE A 9 14.03 -14.43 -6.16
C PHE A 9 13.28 -15.03 -4.97
N THR A 10 12.41 -14.22 -4.39
CA THR A 10 11.46 -14.64 -3.36
C THR A 10 10.09 -14.09 -3.72
N ALA A 11 9.09 -14.94 -3.76
CA ALA A 11 7.69 -14.52 -3.88
C ALA A 11 6.96 -14.74 -2.56
N ASN A 12 6.12 -13.79 -2.19
CA ASN A 12 5.23 -13.89 -1.04
C ASN A 12 3.81 -13.64 -1.52
N ALA A 13 2.84 -14.38 -0.96
CA ALA A 13 1.44 -14.12 -1.18
C ALA A 13 0.65 -14.36 0.11
N THR A 14 -0.27 -13.47 0.41
CA THR A 14 -1.23 -13.60 1.51
C THR A 14 -2.63 -13.32 1.01
N TYR A 15 -3.59 -14.00 1.61
CA TYR A 15 -5.00 -13.77 1.38
C TYR A 15 -5.70 -13.76 2.73
N SER A 16 -6.61 -12.84 2.92
CA SER A 16 -7.45 -12.74 4.09
C SER A 16 -8.92 -12.64 3.71
N TYR A 17 -9.73 -13.33 4.47
CA TYR A 17 -11.17 -13.23 4.42
C TYR A 17 -11.70 -12.82 5.78
N VAL A 18 -12.57 -11.81 5.80
CA VAL A 18 -13.23 -11.33 7.01
C VAL A 18 -14.73 -11.38 6.78
N ASN A 19 -15.43 -12.10 7.65
CA ASN A 19 -16.88 -12.09 7.63
C ASN A 19 -17.37 -10.77 8.24
N VAL A 20 -18.03 -9.96 7.42
CA VAL A 20 -18.56 -8.65 7.85
C VAL A 20 -20.02 -8.84 8.25
N SER A 21 -20.29 -8.86 9.56
CA SER A 21 -21.65 -8.93 10.08
C SER A 21 -22.31 -7.56 10.04
N LYS A 22 -23.64 -7.57 9.88
CA LYS A 22 -24.47 -6.37 10.02
C LYS A 22 -24.97 -6.29 11.47
N ASN A 23 -24.99 -5.09 12.02
CA ASN A 23 -25.65 -4.83 13.29
C ASN A 23 -26.99 -4.15 12.99
N ASP A 24 -28.11 -4.70 13.47
CA ASP A 24 -29.48 -4.20 13.25
C ASP A 24 -29.81 -3.90 11.76
N GLY A 25 -29.26 -4.70 10.83
CA GLY A 25 -29.46 -4.49 9.40
C GLY A 25 -28.57 -3.44 8.75
N VAL A 26 -27.85 -2.65 9.54
CA VAL A 26 -26.93 -1.60 9.09
C VAL A 26 -25.49 -2.10 9.06
N GLN A 27 -24.81 -1.91 7.96
CA GLN A 27 -23.40 -2.28 7.82
C GLN A 27 -22.50 -1.04 7.99
N VAL A 28 -22.06 -0.80 9.20
CA VAL A 28 -21.16 0.33 9.53
C VAL A 28 -19.70 0.01 9.25
N ASN A 29 -19.36 -1.28 9.14
CA ASN A 29 -17.98 -1.72 8.94
C ASN A 29 -17.55 -1.54 7.48
N THR A 30 -16.50 -0.74 7.28
CA THR A 30 -15.89 -0.43 5.98
C THR A 30 -14.78 -1.41 5.59
N THR A 31 -14.64 -2.52 6.30
CA THR A 31 -13.64 -3.54 5.99
C THR A 31 -14.02 -4.31 4.72
N SER A 32 -13.06 -4.51 3.82
CA SER A 32 -13.27 -5.38 2.67
C SER A 32 -13.33 -6.83 3.12
N PRO A 33 -14.35 -7.62 2.69
CA PRO A 33 -14.42 -9.05 3.00
C PRO A 33 -13.21 -9.83 2.48
N HIS A 34 -12.68 -9.42 1.35
CA HIS A 34 -11.56 -10.07 0.68
C HIS A 34 -10.40 -9.11 0.51
N ALA A 35 -9.22 -9.51 0.98
CA ALA A 35 -7.99 -8.79 0.72
C ALA A 35 -6.87 -9.79 0.36
N ALA A 36 -6.01 -9.40 -0.56
CA ALA A 36 -4.84 -10.20 -0.92
C ALA A 36 -3.64 -9.29 -1.14
N THR A 37 -2.45 -9.78 -0.78
CA THR A 37 -1.21 -9.12 -1.13
C THR A 37 -0.26 -10.12 -1.79
N ALA A 38 0.49 -9.67 -2.78
CA ALA A 38 1.55 -10.44 -3.40
C ALA A 38 2.78 -9.57 -3.54
N SER A 39 3.96 -10.14 -3.36
CA SER A 39 5.22 -9.48 -3.66
C SER A 39 6.20 -10.41 -4.34
N LEU A 40 7.03 -9.80 -5.20
CA LEU A 40 8.17 -10.43 -5.85
C LEU A 40 9.41 -9.62 -5.49
N ASP A 41 10.30 -10.25 -4.78
CA ASP A 41 11.55 -9.66 -4.33
C ASP A 41 12.72 -10.26 -5.12
N TYR A 42 13.56 -9.41 -5.68
CA TYR A 42 14.85 -9.75 -6.28
C TYR A 42 15.97 -9.22 -5.41
N LYS A 43 16.98 -10.04 -5.11
CA LYS A 43 18.15 -9.65 -4.33
C LYS A 43 19.43 -10.14 -5.02
N TYR A 44 20.32 -9.19 -5.30
CA TYR A 44 21.64 -9.47 -5.82
C TYR A 44 22.70 -8.82 -4.91
N THR A 45 23.72 -9.59 -4.56
CA THR A 45 24.82 -9.12 -3.70
C THR A 45 26.15 -9.52 -4.33
N LYS A 46 27.01 -8.53 -4.51
CA LYS A 46 28.40 -8.74 -4.99
C LYS A 46 29.32 -7.81 -4.21
N LYS A 47 30.27 -8.40 -3.44
CA LYS A 47 31.34 -7.69 -2.69
C LYS A 47 30.86 -6.38 -2.01
N ASN A 48 30.90 -5.28 -2.76
CA ASN A 48 30.61 -3.92 -2.28
C ASN A 48 29.32 -3.32 -2.88
N TYR A 49 28.51 -4.14 -3.55
CA TYR A 49 27.27 -3.71 -4.19
C TYR A 49 26.12 -4.66 -3.83
N ARG A 50 25.00 -4.07 -3.45
CA ARG A 50 23.74 -4.79 -3.24
C ARG A 50 22.64 -4.13 -4.04
N LEU A 51 21.88 -4.93 -4.74
CA LEU A 51 20.66 -4.52 -5.45
C LEU A 51 19.49 -5.29 -4.88
N GLY A 52 18.48 -4.57 -4.47
CA GLY A 52 17.16 -5.12 -4.14
C GLY A 52 16.12 -4.48 -5.06
N ALA A 53 15.23 -5.27 -5.60
CA ALA A 53 14.05 -4.79 -6.30
C ALA A 53 12.82 -5.53 -5.76
N THR A 54 11.78 -4.80 -5.42
CA THR A 54 10.52 -5.33 -4.91
C THR A 54 9.37 -4.80 -5.74
N PHE A 55 8.63 -5.70 -6.36
CA PHE A 55 7.31 -5.41 -6.92
C PHE A 55 6.26 -5.95 -5.96
N SER A 56 5.27 -5.14 -5.61
CA SER A 56 4.16 -5.56 -4.75
C SER A 56 2.82 -5.17 -5.34
N ALA A 57 1.84 -6.03 -5.12
CA ALA A 57 0.45 -5.81 -5.51
C ALA A 57 -0.45 -6.06 -4.29
N SER A 58 -1.39 -5.15 -4.05
CA SER A 58 -2.39 -5.25 -2.99
C SER A 58 -3.77 -5.18 -3.60
N TYR A 59 -4.52 -6.27 -3.48
CA TYR A 59 -5.91 -6.38 -3.89
C TYR A 59 -6.83 -6.09 -2.73
N MET A 60 -7.82 -5.26 -2.95
CA MET A 60 -8.94 -5.01 -2.05
C MET A 60 -10.23 -5.34 -2.78
N GLY A 61 -11.01 -6.26 -2.23
CA GLY A 61 -12.34 -6.61 -2.74
C GLY A 61 -13.34 -5.49 -2.51
N THR A 62 -14.49 -5.62 -3.14
CA THR A 62 -15.62 -4.69 -3.00
C THR A 62 -16.01 -4.48 -1.54
N LYS A 63 -16.17 -3.23 -1.14
CA LYS A 63 -16.66 -2.85 0.18
C LYS A 63 -18.09 -2.34 0.05
N LYS A 64 -18.96 -2.84 0.92
CA LYS A 64 -20.34 -2.35 1.05
C LYS A 64 -20.52 -1.81 2.46
N PHE A 65 -21.03 -0.60 2.58
CA PHE A 65 -21.27 0.04 3.86
C PHE A 65 -22.46 0.99 3.76
N ASP A 66 -23.10 1.22 4.89
CA ASP A 66 -24.23 2.13 4.98
C ASP A 66 -23.73 3.45 5.60
N VAL A 67 -24.02 4.56 4.94
CA VAL A 67 -23.71 5.92 5.43
C VAL A 67 -24.96 6.52 5.99
N GLN A 68 -24.88 6.98 7.25
CA GLN A 68 -25.94 7.75 7.87
C GLN A 68 -25.88 9.20 7.40
N ASP A 69 -26.98 9.71 6.93
CA ASP A 69 -27.16 11.12 6.60
C ASP A 69 -28.45 11.64 7.26
N ARG A 70 -28.48 12.94 7.54
CA ARG A 70 -29.66 13.59 8.10
C ARG A 70 -30.45 14.27 7.01
N LEU A 71 -31.62 13.74 6.72
CA LEU A 71 -32.58 14.35 5.82
C LEU A 71 -33.54 15.24 6.61
N SER A 72 -33.66 16.52 6.22
CA SER A 72 -34.68 17.40 6.74
C SER A 72 -35.89 17.39 5.82
N VAL A 73 -37.00 16.86 6.30
CA VAL A 73 -38.29 16.87 5.60
C VAL A 73 -39.27 17.69 6.43
N ASN A 74 -39.81 18.76 5.87
CA ASN A 74 -40.75 19.67 6.55
C ASN A 74 -40.25 20.22 7.90
N GLY A 75 -38.93 20.50 8.01
CA GLY A 75 -38.32 21.02 9.22
C GLY A 75 -38.02 19.96 10.30
N VAL A 76 -38.35 18.69 10.06
CA VAL A 76 -38.04 17.56 10.94
C VAL A 76 -36.85 16.80 10.37
N SER A 77 -35.83 16.60 11.22
CA SER A 77 -34.64 15.82 10.82
C SER A 77 -34.89 14.32 11.03
N HIS A 78 -34.71 13.55 9.99
CA HIS A 78 -34.76 12.09 10.00
C HIS A 78 -33.39 11.51 9.66
N ASP A 79 -32.96 10.51 10.41
CA ASP A 79 -31.77 9.73 10.08
C ASP A 79 -32.11 8.77 8.93
N ALA A 80 -31.38 8.86 7.83
CA ALA A 80 -31.49 7.97 6.68
C ALA A 80 -30.17 7.22 6.43
N TYR A 81 -30.26 5.95 6.06
CA TYR A 81 -29.09 5.15 5.72
C TYR A 81 -29.05 4.91 4.22
N PHE A 82 -27.93 5.27 3.61
CA PHE A 82 -27.68 5.06 2.19
C PHE A 82 -26.63 3.99 2.02
N ARG A 83 -26.96 2.96 1.25
CA ARG A 83 -26.01 1.92 0.91
C ARG A 83 -25.02 2.40 -0.13
N CYS A 84 -23.74 2.34 0.23
CA CYS A 84 -22.62 2.70 -0.62
C CYS A 84 -21.80 1.46 -0.97
N GLU A 85 -21.24 1.46 -2.16
CA GLU A 85 -20.36 0.41 -2.63
C GLU A 85 -19.08 1.03 -3.19
N LEU A 86 -17.94 0.60 -2.66
CA LEU A 86 -16.63 0.89 -3.23
C LEU A 86 -16.18 -0.33 -4.03
N PRO A 87 -16.01 -0.20 -5.37
CA PRO A 87 -15.57 -1.30 -6.21
C PRO A 87 -14.20 -1.85 -5.78
N GLN A 88 -13.96 -3.11 -6.13
CA GLN A 88 -12.65 -3.73 -5.94
C GLN A 88 -11.55 -2.97 -6.71
N TYR A 89 -10.33 -3.01 -6.16
CA TYR A 89 -9.17 -2.39 -6.82
C TYR A 89 -7.87 -3.10 -6.48
N VAL A 90 -6.86 -2.84 -7.30
CA VAL A 90 -5.48 -3.31 -7.10
C VAL A 90 -4.54 -2.12 -7.09
N LEU A 91 -3.68 -2.05 -6.09
CA LEU A 91 -2.56 -1.10 -6.03
C LEU A 91 -1.26 -1.85 -6.26
N CYS A 92 -0.45 -1.38 -7.20
CA CYS A 92 0.85 -1.95 -7.50
C CYS A 92 1.95 -0.93 -7.24
N ASN A 93 3.02 -1.38 -6.58
CA ASN A 93 4.17 -0.56 -6.25
C ASN A 93 5.46 -1.25 -6.70
N LEU A 94 6.45 -0.44 -7.06
CA LEU A 94 7.80 -0.89 -7.39
C LEU A 94 8.81 -0.10 -6.56
N SER A 95 9.76 -0.79 -5.97
CA SER A 95 10.87 -0.18 -5.25
C SER A 95 12.18 -0.84 -5.66
N ILE A 96 13.19 -0.02 -5.93
CA ILE A 96 14.56 -0.45 -6.26
C ILE A 96 15.49 0.18 -5.23
N ILE A 97 16.27 -0.64 -4.57
CA ILE A 97 17.25 -0.22 -3.55
C ILE A 97 18.63 -0.63 -4.02
N GLN A 98 19.52 0.34 -4.09
CA GLN A 98 20.93 0.10 -4.41
C GLN A 98 21.81 0.54 -3.25
N THR A 99 22.74 -0.31 -2.85
CA THR A 99 23.69 0.01 -1.78
C THR A 99 25.10 -0.17 -2.31
N PHE A 100 25.92 0.90 -2.21
CA PHE A 100 27.29 0.96 -2.67
C PHE A 100 28.24 1.01 -1.46
N TYR A 101 29.21 0.09 -1.42
CA TYR A 101 30.28 0.00 -0.40
C TYR A 101 29.77 0.01 1.05
N ASN A 102 28.51 -0.37 1.29
CA ASN A 102 27.83 -0.21 2.57
C ASN A 102 27.81 1.24 3.14
N LYS A 103 28.01 2.23 2.28
CA LYS A 103 28.13 3.64 2.67
C LYS A 103 27.03 4.52 2.09
N LEU A 104 26.61 4.21 0.89
CA LEU A 104 25.58 4.96 0.16
C LEU A 104 24.45 4.01 -0.21
N LYS A 105 23.25 4.36 0.18
CA LYS A 105 22.02 3.65 -0.19
C LYS A 105 21.12 4.60 -0.96
N VAL A 106 20.73 4.19 -2.14
CA VAL A 106 19.78 4.91 -2.99
C VAL A 106 18.53 4.06 -3.14
N THR A 107 17.38 4.64 -2.85
CA THR A 107 16.07 4.01 -3.04
C THR A 107 15.29 4.82 -4.05
N VAL A 108 14.78 4.15 -5.08
CA VAL A 108 13.86 4.73 -6.06
C VAL A 108 12.59 3.90 -6.02
N GLY A 109 11.45 4.56 -5.91
CA GLY A 109 10.17 3.86 -5.85
C GLY A 109 9.07 4.59 -6.62
N VAL A 110 8.10 3.80 -7.05
CA VAL A 110 6.84 4.27 -7.63
C VAL A 110 5.70 3.55 -6.92
N ASP A 111 4.86 4.30 -6.25
CA ASP A 111 3.63 3.80 -5.65
C ASP A 111 2.46 4.00 -6.61
N ASN A 112 1.51 3.07 -6.56
CA ASN A 112 0.33 3.10 -7.39
C ASN A 112 0.64 3.28 -8.89
N ILE A 113 1.46 2.38 -9.44
CA ILE A 113 1.99 2.45 -10.83
C ILE A 113 0.88 2.65 -11.87
N PHE A 114 -0.29 2.04 -11.65
CA PHE A 114 -1.42 2.13 -12.58
C PHE A 114 -2.28 3.38 -12.35
N ASN A 115 -1.84 4.30 -11.49
CA ASN A 115 -2.52 5.56 -11.23
C ASN A 115 -4.00 5.38 -10.84
N TYR A 116 -4.31 4.34 -10.06
CA TYR A 116 -5.67 4.13 -9.61
C TYR A 116 -6.11 5.26 -8.68
N VAL A 117 -7.18 5.93 -9.04
CA VAL A 117 -7.84 6.92 -8.20
C VAL A 117 -9.29 6.46 -8.01
N PRO A 118 -9.75 6.25 -6.78
CA PRO A 118 -11.12 5.83 -6.54
C PRO A 118 -12.08 6.90 -7.06
N LYS A 119 -13.11 6.46 -7.77
CA LYS A 119 -14.17 7.37 -8.25
C LYS A 119 -14.93 7.91 -7.04
N THR A 120 -15.22 9.19 -7.04
CA THR A 120 -16.06 9.83 -6.04
C THR A 120 -17.44 9.17 -6.02
N LEU A 121 -17.81 8.62 -4.88
CA LEU A 121 -19.18 8.23 -4.62
C LEU A 121 -20.01 9.50 -4.54
N GLY A 122 -21.04 9.65 -5.34
CA GLY A 122 -21.97 10.74 -5.57
C GLY A 122 -21.93 11.98 -4.67
N SER A 123 -22.45 13.09 -5.15
CA SER A 123 -22.51 14.35 -4.41
C SER A 123 -23.24 14.19 -3.07
N GLY A 124 -22.57 14.55 -1.97
CA GLY A 124 -23.13 14.55 -0.62
C GLY A 124 -22.57 13.49 0.33
N ILE A 125 -21.87 12.49 -0.16
CA ILE A 125 -21.28 11.46 0.69
C ILE A 125 -19.86 11.89 1.05
N THR A 126 -19.64 12.21 2.32
CA THR A 126 -18.32 12.51 2.85
C THR A 126 -17.44 11.26 2.79
N MET A 127 -16.33 11.36 2.07
CA MET A 127 -15.43 10.25 1.74
C MET A 127 -14.52 9.84 2.91
N PHE A 128 -15.00 9.70 4.12
CA PHE A 128 -14.16 9.37 5.27
C PHE A 128 -13.48 8.00 5.21
N ASN A 129 -13.88 7.12 4.29
CA ASN A 129 -13.42 5.73 4.26
C ASN A 129 -12.92 5.24 2.90
N VAL A 130 -12.72 6.13 1.94
CA VAL A 130 -12.05 5.79 0.70
C VAL A 130 -10.54 5.90 0.96
N PRO A 131 -9.73 4.87 0.70
CA PRO A 131 -8.29 5.03 0.81
C PRO A 131 -7.88 6.19 -0.11
N ALA A 132 -7.30 7.23 0.49
CA ALA A 132 -6.80 8.39 -0.25
C ALA A 132 -5.57 7.94 -1.06
N THR A 133 -5.81 7.32 -2.19
CA THR A 133 -4.75 7.07 -3.15
C THR A 133 -4.60 8.33 -3.97
N ALA A 134 -3.53 9.06 -3.74
CA ALA A 134 -3.24 10.31 -4.43
C ALA A 134 -2.69 10.10 -5.86
N GLY A 135 -3.14 9.03 -6.54
CA GLY A 135 -2.62 8.67 -7.85
C GLY A 135 -1.21 8.07 -7.78
N ALA A 136 -0.53 8.00 -8.91
CA ALA A 136 0.84 7.52 -8.98
C ALA A 136 1.80 8.50 -8.33
N LYS A 137 2.73 8.00 -7.49
CA LYS A 137 3.77 8.79 -6.82
C LYS A 137 5.13 8.16 -7.05
N ALA A 138 6.07 8.96 -7.55
CA ALA A 138 7.48 8.57 -7.59
C ALA A 138 8.23 9.22 -6.43
N HIS A 139 9.17 8.48 -5.84
CA HIS A 139 10.03 8.99 -4.78
C HIS A 139 11.46 8.51 -4.96
N VAL A 140 12.40 9.35 -4.53
CA VAL A 140 13.82 9.03 -4.47
C VAL A 140 14.33 9.37 -3.09
N GLN A 141 15.03 8.44 -2.47
CA GLN A 141 15.67 8.62 -1.18
C GLN A 141 17.16 8.30 -1.30
N VAL A 142 18.00 9.16 -0.75
CA VAL A 142 19.44 8.94 -0.64
C VAL A 142 19.83 8.93 0.83
N GLU A 143 20.50 7.86 1.27
CA GLU A 143 20.94 7.67 2.65
C GLU A 143 22.46 7.45 2.67
N ILE A 144 23.16 8.26 3.43
CA ILE A 144 24.63 8.17 3.62
C ILE A 144 24.89 7.57 5.00
N LEU A 145 25.57 6.43 5.03
CA LEU A 145 25.92 5.70 6.26
C LEU A 145 27.25 6.26 6.80
N VAL A 146 27.18 7.31 7.61
CA VAL A 146 28.34 8.09 8.09
C VAL A 146 29.29 7.24 8.94
N ASP A 147 28.79 6.33 9.76
CA ASP A 147 29.62 5.47 10.63
C ASP A 147 30.60 4.59 9.82
N GLU A 148 30.18 4.09 8.67
CA GLU A 148 31.00 3.29 7.79
C GLU A 148 32.03 4.17 7.00
N LEU A 149 31.69 5.44 6.76
CA LEU A 149 32.63 6.40 6.21
C LEU A 149 33.76 6.69 7.21
N VAL A 150 33.43 7.02 8.43
CA VAL A 150 34.42 7.33 9.51
C VAL A 150 35.35 6.14 9.74
N LYS A 151 34.84 4.93 9.83
CA LYS A 151 35.66 3.69 9.97
C LYS A 151 36.62 3.52 8.80
N SER A 152 36.21 3.86 7.58
CA SER A 152 37.07 3.71 6.39
C SER A 152 38.21 4.74 6.34
N PHE A 153 37.99 5.95 6.86
CA PHE A 153 39.05 6.96 6.97
C PHE A 153 40.06 6.62 8.07
N ARG A 154 39.62 6.02 9.18
CA ARG A 154 40.53 5.55 10.24
C ARG A 154 41.45 4.42 9.77
N LYS A 155 40.95 3.48 8.96
CA LYS A 155 41.76 2.37 8.40
C LYS A 155 42.78 2.80 7.35
N LYS A 156 42.62 3.95 6.69
CA LYS A 156 43.61 4.50 5.74
C LYS A 156 44.75 5.26 6.39
N LYS A 157 44.66 5.58 7.69
CA LYS A 157 45.70 6.32 8.45
C LYS A 157 46.62 5.39 9.27
N GLN A 158 46.40 4.09 9.25
CA GLN A 158 47.28 3.04 9.75
C GLN A 158 47.97 2.31 8.56
#